data_3546be017bbf33c44ae8673e8066ec8d
#
_entry.id   3546be017bbf33c44ae8673e8066ec8d
#
_cell.length_a   1.000
_cell.length_b   1.000
_cell.length_c   1.000
_cell.angle_alpha   90.00
_cell.angle_beta   90.00
_cell.angle_gamma   90.00
#
_symmetry.space_group_name_H-M   'P 1'
#
loop_
_entity.id
_entity.type
_entity.pdbx_description
1 polymer ?
#
loop_
_entity_poly.entity_id
_entity_poly.type
_entity_poly.pdbx_seq_one_letter_code
_entity_poly.pdbx_strand_id
1 'polypeptide(L)'
;RDNKMNLEQKDRIGQYLRPHLGQIIFDELSESYLERAGLADILRDVPVPLRKTELNNITTLTIARNMAFVIGVDPAFQYRDNYIAYILRAFDKRFAEGLIADGVEWASKNDFDYACIQFRAAFQIDPENADAYYCYGRACKDAYELGEEEEFIGRFKAESLEAFEIATIKNPQLAEAYYFLGYGYVNMGLYVKAKLTWEEYLKLTEGRAADGIEELRQEIRGRL
;
A
#
# COMPACT_ATOMS: atom_id res chain seq x y z
N ARG A 1 5.03 -14.16 -14.67
CA ARG A 1 5.78 -13.44 -13.62
C ARG A 1 4.79 -12.65 -12.80
N ASP A 2 4.82 -12.87 -11.52
CA ASP A 2 3.91 -12.21 -10.58
C ASP A 2 4.24 -10.72 -10.51
N ASN A 3 3.35 -9.88 -11.05
CA ASN A 3 3.52 -8.41 -11.04
C ASN A 3 3.12 -7.81 -9.68
N LYS A 4 3.52 -8.45 -8.59
CA LYS A 4 3.37 -7.95 -7.23
C LYS A 4 4.68 -7.32 -6.78
N MET A 5 4.60 -6.32 -5.93
CA MET A 5 5.80 -5.83 -5.25
C MET A 5 6.37 -6.96 -4.41
N ASN A 6 7.64 -7.25 -4.59
CA ASN A 6 8.31 -8.33 -3.86
C ASN A 6 8.80 -7.80 -2.50
N LEU A 7 7.86 -7.54 -1.61
CA LEU A 7 8.15 -7.04 -0.26
C LEU A 7 8.80 -8.10 0.64
N GLU A 8 8.58 -9.39 0.33
CA GLU A 8 9.10 -10.47 1.17
C GLU A 8 10.63 -10.62 1.05
N GLN A 9 11.16 -10.42 -0.15
CA GLN A 9 12.59 -10.60 -0.42
C GLN A 9 13.43 -9.33 -0.25
N LYS A 10 12.83 -8.15 -0.47
CA LYS A 10 13.54 -6.86 -0.42
C LYS A 10 12.63 -5.75 0.11
N ASP A 11 12.27 -5.84 1.37
CA ASP A 11 11.50 -4.77 2.00
C ASP A 11 12.41 -3.57 2.27
N ARG A 12 12.47 -2.65 1.31
CA ARG A 12 13.33 -1.46 1.36
C ARG A 12 13.02 -0.55 2.52
N ILE A 13 11.74 -0.51 2.95
CA ILE A 13 11.30 0.47 3.96
C ILE A 13 10.82 -0.17 5.27
N GLY A 14 10.82 -1.48 5.37
CA GLY A 14 10.33 -2.19 6.56
C GLY A 14 10.99 -1.76 7.86
N GLN A 15 12.28 -1.44 7.83
CA GLN A 15 13.00 -0.96 9.02
C GLN A 15 12.41 0.33 9.61
N TYR A 16 11.80 1.18 8.79
CA TYR A 16 11.18 2.43 9.22
C TYR A 16 9.76 2.22 9.76
N LEU A 17 9.13 1.11 9.42
CA LEU A 17 7.77 0.79 9.83
C LEU A 17 7.71 -0.11 11.08
N ARG A 18 8.70 -0.99 11.27
CA ARG A 18 8.72 -1.97 12.37
C ARG A 18 8.54 -1.39 13.77
N PRO A 19 9.05 -0.18 14.11
CA PRO A 19 8.81 0.38 15.43
C PRO A 19 7.32 0.51 15.79
N HIS A 20 6.44 0.64 14.81
CA HIS A 20 4.99 0.73 15.01
C HIS A 20 4.36 -0.57 15.53
N LEU A 21 5.04 -1.72 15.41
CA LEU A 21 4.58 -2.98 15.99
C LEU A 21 4.61 -3.00 17.53
N GLY A 22 5.32 -2.07 18.15
CA GLY A 22 5.44 -2.00 19.63
C GLY A 22 4.12 -1.83 20.36
N GLN A 23 3.07 -1.38 19.68
CA GLN A 23 1.73 -1.23 20.24
C GLN A 23 0.85 -2.47 20.10
N ILE A 24 1.34 -3.52 19.43
CA ILE A 24 0.61 -4.76 19.19
C ILE A 24 0.98 -5.79 20.24
N ILE A 25 -0.04 -6.47 20.78
CA ILE A 25 0.09 -7.65 21.64
C ILE A 25 -0.46 -8.84 20.83
N PHE A 26 0.23 -9.98 20.90
CA PHE A 26 -0.22 -11.21 20.25
C PHE A 26 -0.77 -12.16 21.31
N ASP A 27 -1.96 -12.70 21.07
CA ASP A 27 -2.59 -13.69 21.96
C ASP A 27 -3.38 -14.70 21.13
N GLU A 28 -3.52 -15.90 21.66
CA GLU A 28 -4.26 -16.96 20.98
C GLU A 28 -5.74 -16.94 21.39
N LEU A 29 -6.62 -17.18 20.42
CA LEU A 29 -8.04 -17.36 20.68
C LEU A 29 -8.27 -18.78 21.26
N SER A 30 -9.27 -18.91 22.15
CA SER A 30 -9.56 -20.20 22.76
C SER A 30 -10.04 -21.21 21.72
N GLU A 31 -9.69 -22.49 21.92
CA GLU A 31 -10.10 -23.59 21.04
C GLU A 31 -11.62 -23.65 20.89
N SER A 32 -12.35 -23.47 21.99
CA SER A 32 -13.82 -23.49 21.96
C SER A 32 -14.41 -22.33 21.12
N TYR A 33 -13.78 -21.15 21.15
CA TYR A 33 -14.20 -20.04 20.30
C TYR A 33 -13.92 -20.34 18.83
N LEU A 34 -12.73 -20.86 18.52
CA LEU A 34 -12.33 -21.19 17.14
C LEU A 34 -13.29 -22.22 16.50
N GLU A 35 -13.67 -23.23 17.25
CA GLU A 35 -14.62 -24.24 16.77
C GLU A 35 -16.01 -23.66 16.54
N ARG A 36 -16.52 -22.87 17.49
CA ARG A 36 -17.85 -22.24 17.36
C ARG A 36 -17.91 -21.24 16.21
N ALA A 37 -16.83 -20.50 15.98
CA ALA A 37 -16.74 -19.53 14.91
C ALA A 37 -16.36 -20.13 13.55
N GLY A 38 -15.98 -21.42 13.51
CA GLY A 38 -15.54 -22.08 12.28
C GLY A 38 -14.18 -21.57 11.78
N LEU A 39 -13.30 -21.17 12.70
CA LEU A 39 -12.01 -20.56 12.39
C LEU A 39 -10.81 -21.46 12.71
N ALA A 40 -11.05 -22.67 13.24
CA ALA A 40 -9.98 -23.55 13.69
C ALA A 40 -8.99 -23.93 12.58
N ASP A 41 -9.45 -24.05 11.35
CA ASP A 41 -8.61 -24.33 10.17
C ASP A 41 -7.63 -23.20 9.83
N ILE A 42 -7.96 -21.96 10.19
CA ILE A 42 -7.13 -20.78 9.89
C ILE A 42 -6.31 -20.33 11.10
N LEU A 43 -6.91 -20.32 12.29
CA LEU A 43 -6.34 -19.64 13.47
C LEU A 43 -5.91 -20.59 14.60
N ARG A 44 -5.98 -21.91 14.44
CA ARG A 44 -5.45 -22.82 15.45
C ARG A 44 -3.94 -22.65 15.56
N ASP A 45 -3.47 -22.42 16.78
CA ASP A 45 -2.06 -22.13 17.09
C ASP A 45 -1.51 -20.88 16.40
N VAL A 46 -2.39 -19.99 15.96
CA VAL A 46 -2.02 -18.72 15.33
C VAL A 46 -2.40 -17.57 16.27
N PRO A 47 -1.42 -16.84 16.83
CA PRO A 47 -1.71 -15.69 17.65
C PRO A 47 -2.31 -14.58 16.82
N VAL A 48 -3.33 -13.90 17.37
CA VAL A 48 -3.99 -12.77 16.76
C VAL A 48 -3.46 -11.46 17.35
N PRO A 49 -3.35 -10.40 16.53
CA PRO A 49 -2.84 -9.12 17.01
C PRO A 49 -3.96 -8.31 17.66
N LEU A 50 -3.66 -7.79 18.86
CA LEU A 50 -4.55 -6.97 19.65
C LEU A 50 -3.85 -5.66 20.00
N ARG A 51 -4.61 -4.58 20.16
CA ARG A 51 -4.10 -3.31 20.68
C ARG A 51 -4.49 -3.19 22.16
N LYS A 52 -3.56 -2.72 22.98
CA LYS A 52 -3.80 -2.52 24.43
C LYS A 52 -5.03 -1.62 24.71
N THR A 53 -5.27 -0.65 23.84
CA THR A 53 -6.39 0.29 23.95
C THR A 53 -7.74 -0.32 23.59
N GLU A 54 -7.77 -1.49 22.95
CA GLU A 54 -8.96 -2.14 22.41
C GLU A 54 -9.33 -3.44 23.13
N LEU A 55 -8.65 -3.80 24.23
CA LEU A 55 -8.86 -5.08 24.91
C LEU A 55 -10.29 -5.27 25.44
N ASN A 56 -11.01 -4.19 25.70
CA ASN A 56 -12.41 -4.23 26.15
C ASN A 56 -13.42 -4.28 25.00
N ASN A 57 -12.96 -4.19 23.75
CA ASN A 57 -13.83 -4.14 22.57
C ASN A 57 -13.19 -4.93 21.40
N ILE A 58 -12.97 -6.23 21.61
CA ILE A 58 -12.41 -7.11 20.59
C ILE A 58 -13.54 -7.59 19.70
N THR A 59 -13.50 -7.16 18.44
CA THR A 59 -14.47 -7.55 17.41
C THR A 59 -13.76 -8.17 16.21
N THR A 60 -14.51 -8.83 15.35
CA THR A 60 -14.00 -9.34 14.06
C THR A 60 -13.31 -8.23 13.28
N LEU A 61 -13.90 -7.04 13.27
CA LEU A 61 -13.34 -5.90 12.54
C LEU A 61 -12.02 -5.40 13.17
N THR A 62 -11.94 -5.30 14.50
CA THR A 62 -10.69 -4.86 15.16
C THR A 62 -9.57 -5.87 14.95
N ILE A 63 -9.85 -7.16 15.02
CA ILE A 63 -8.88 -8.22 14.73
C ILE A 63 -8.40 -8.10 13.28
N ALA A 64 -9.30 -7.98 12.32
CA ALA A 64 -8.96 -7.86 10.91
C ALA A 64 -8.11 -6.61 10.62
N ARG A 65 -8.45 -5.47 11.21
CA ARG A 65 -7.66 -4.24 11.08
C ARG A 65 -6.26 -4.39 11.66
N ASN A 66 -6.14 -5.05 12.80
CA ASN A 66 -4.83 -5.29 13.42
C ASN A 66 -4.00 -6.29 12.60
N MET A 67 -4.63 -7.32 12.04
CA MET A 67 -3.97 -8.25 11.11
C MET A 67 -3.44 -7.52 9.87
N ALA A 68 -4.25 -6.67 9.27
CA ALA A 68 -3.85 -5.84 8.13
C ALA A 68 -2.66 -4.93 8.51
N PHE A 69 -2.71 -4.32 9.67
CA PHE A 69 -1.62 -3.49 10.19
C PHE A 69 -0.31 -4.28 10.29
N VAL A 70 -0.35 -5.46 10.88
CA VAL A 70 0.85 -6.31 11.04
C VAL A 70 1.46 -6.68 9.69
N ILE A 71 0.66 -7.16 8.74
CA ILE A 71 1.20 -7.54 7.41
C ILE A 71 1.61 -6.33 6.58
N GLY A 72 1.00 -5.16 6.81
CA GLY A 72 1.42 -3.90 6.20
C GLY A 72 2.80 -3.46 6.68
N VAL A 73 3.09 -3.67 7.97
CA VAL A 73 4.42 -3.40 8.55
C VAL A 73 5.43 -4.46 8.12
N ASP A 74 5.06 -5.73 8.23
CA ASP A 74 5.95 -6.86 7.94
C ASP A 74 5.28 -7.87 6.99
N PRO A 75 5.50 -7.72 5.68
CA PRO A 75 4.96 -8.65 4.69
C PRO A 75 5.53 -10.07 4.78
N ALA A 76 6.65 -10.26 5.48
CA ALA A 76 7.25 -11.56 5.72
C ALA A 76 6.81 -12.19 7.06
N PHE A 77 5.80 -11.62 7.72
CA PHE A 77 5.28 -12.14 8.98
C PHE A 77 4.82 -13.58 8.81
N GLN A 78 5.22 -14.44 9.77
CA GLN A 78 5.05 -15.90 9.64
C GLN A 78 3.59 -16.35 9.48
N TYR A 79 2.63 -15.60 9.99
CA TYR A 79 1.19 -15.92 9.89
C TYR A 79 0.44 -15.05 8.88
N ARG A 80 1.15 -14.39 7.99
CA ARG A 80 0.57 -13.51 6.96
C ARG A 80 -0.55 -14.19 6.18
N ASP A 81 -0.31 -15.41 5.70
CA ASP A 81 -1.30 -16.11 4.87
C ASP A 81 -2.55 -16.47 5.67
N ASN A 82 -2.39 -16.83 6.95
CA ASN A 82 -3.50 -17.06 7.87
C ASN A 82 -4.32 -15.76 8.07
N TYR A 83 -3.66 -14.64 8.22
CA TYR A 83 -4.32 -13.35 8.41
C TYR A 83 -5.09 -12.93 7.16
N ILE A 84 -4.48 -13.08 5.99
CA ILE A 84 -5.17 -12.79 4.72
C ILE A 84 -6.38 -13.70 4.54
N ALA A 85 -6.25 -15.00 4.84
CA ALA A 85 -7.37 -15.93 4.77
C ALA A 85 -8.52 -15.55 5.71
N TYR A 86 -8.20 -15.12 6.93
CA TYR A 86 -9.21 -14.63 7.88
C TYR A 86 -9.95 -13.40 7.34
N ILE A 87 -9.20 -12.41 6.87
CA ILE A 87 -9.78 -11.16 6.33
C ILE A 87 -10.68 -11.44 5.13
N LEU A 88 -10.23 -12.29 4.21
CA LEU A 88 -10.99 -12.64 3.01
C LEU A 88 -12.26 -13.44 3.34
N ARG A 89 -12.21 -14.27 4.37
CA ARG A 89 -13.39 -15.03 4.83
C ARG A 89 -14.43 -14.11 5.49
N ALA A 90 -13.96 -13.16 6.32
CA ALA A 90 -14.85 -12.29 7.09
C ALA A 90 -15.42 -11.12 6.26
N PHE A 91 -14.65 -10.57 5.34
CA PHE A 91 -14.96 -9.29 4.67
C PHE A 91 -14.77 -9.30 3.16
N ASP A 92 -14.18 -10.36 2.60
CA ASP A 92 -13.70 -10.46 1.23
C ASP A 92 -12.64 -9.39 0.85
N LYS A 93 -12.23 -9.36 -0.43
CA LYS A 93 -11.18 -8.44 -0.90
C LYS A 93 -11.58 -6.96 -0.89
N ARG A 94 -12.87 -6.64 -0.76
CA ARG A 94 -13.34 -5.26 -0.61
C ARG A 94 -12.84 -4.59 0.66
N PHE A 95 -12.36 -5.39 1.62
CA PHE A 95 -11.68 -4.86 2.80
C PHE A 95 -10.50 -3.93 2.42
N ALA A 96 -9.85 -4.21 1.30
CA ALA A 96 -8.76 -3.37 0.79
C ALA A 96 -9.20 -1.93 0.50
N GLU A 97 -10.43 -1.71 0.05
CA GLU A 97 -10.95 -0.36 -0.23
C GLU A 97 -11.01 0.50 1.05
N GLY A 98 -11.41 -0.10 2.16
CA GLY A 98 -11.42 0.56 3.47
C GLY A 98 -10.00 0.91 3.94
N LEU A 99 -9.04 0.02 3.70
CA LEU A 99 -7.63 0.28 4.01
C LEU A 99 -7.06 1.42 3.17
N ILE A 100 -7.42 1.49 1.89
CA ILE A 100 -7.01 2.60 1.00
C ILE A 100 -7.59 3.92 1.52
N ALA A 101 -8.86 3.96 1.89
CA ALA A 101 -9.49 5.15 2.44
C ALA A 101 -8.80 5.61 3.73
N ASP A 102 -8.49 4.69 4.63
CA ASP A 102 -7.74 4.99 5.85
C ASP A 102 -6.34 5.52 5.56
N GLY A 103 -5.66 4.92 4.60
CA GLY A 103 -4.32 5.34 4.18
C GLY A 103 -4.32 6.77 3.61
N VAL A 104 -5.31 7.11 2.79
CA VAL A 104 -5.49 8.47 2.26
C VAL A 104 -5.71 9.47 3.39
N GLU A 105 -6.51 9.11 4.38
CA GLU A 105 -6.73 9.98 5.55
C GLU A 105 -5.45 10.20 6.35
N TRP A 106 -4.65 9.16 6.60
CA TRP A 106 -3.36 9.31 7.26
C TRP A 106 -2.40 10.18 6.46
N ALA A 107 -2.34 10.00 5.14
CA ALA A 107 -1.51 10.83 4.26
C ALA A 107 -1.93 12.30 4.32
N SER A 108 -3.23 12.59 4.42
CA SER A 108 -3.74 13.96 4.56
C SER A 108 -3.29 14.65 5.85
N LYS A 109 -2.94 13.86 6.86
CA LYS A 109 -2.38 14.32 8.14
C LYS A 109 -0.85 14.31 8.16
N ASN A 110 -0.22 14.05 7.02
CA ASN A 110 1.23 13.89 6.88
C ASN A 110 1.83 12.72 7.70
N ASP A 111 1.01 11.75 8.06
CA ASP A 111 1.48 10.51 8.69
C ASP A 111 1.70 9.46 7.59
N PHE A 112 2.87 9.56 6.94
CA PHE A 112 3.20 8.72 5.80
C PHE A 112 3.57 7.29 6.19
N ASP A 113 4.04 7.06 7.40
CA ASP A 113 4.30 5.71 7.91
C ASP A 113 2.98 4.91 7.98
N TYR A 114 1.98 5.47 8.66
CA TYR A 114 0.67 4.81 8.76
C TYR A 114 -0.01 4.68 7.39
N ALA A 115 0.11 5.70 6.54
CA ALA A 115 -0.42 5.63 5.19
C ALA A 115 0.21 4.47 4.40
N CYS A 116 1.53 4.36 4.41
CA CYS A 116 2.25 3.27 3.74
C CYS A 116 1.84 1.90 4.29
N ILE A 117 1.69 1.74 5.61
CA ILE A 117 1.27 0.49 6.23
C ILE A 117 -0.10 0.07 5.68
N GLN A 118 -1.07 0.98 5.62
CA GLN A 118 -2.42 0.69 5.13
C GLN A 118 -2.42 0.32 3.65
N PHE A 119 -1.69 1.04 2.82
CA PHE A 119 -1.59 0.72 1.38
C PHE A 119 -0.89 -0.61 1.13
N ARG A 120 0.16 -0.93 1.88
CA ARG A 120 0.88 -2.21 1.78
C ARG A 120 -0.03 -3.38 2.18
N ALA A 121 -0.85 -3.21 3.21
CA ALA A 121 -1.85 -4.20 3.58
C ALA A 121 -2.91 -4.35 2.47
N ALA A 122 -3.38 -3.24 1.90
CA ALA A 122 -4.40 -3.25 0.87
C ALA A 122 -4.00 -4.09 -0.36
N PHE A 123 -2.79 -3.88 -0.92
CA PHE A 123 -2.41 -4.64 -2.10
C PHE A 123 -1.97 -6.08 -1.79
N GLN A 124 -1.73 -6.45 -0.54
CA GLN A 124 -1.56 -7.86 -0.17
C GLN A 124 -2.91 -8.58 -0.11
N ILE A 125 -3.98 -7.89 0.29
CA ILE A 125 -5.34 -8.44 0.36
C ILE A 125 -5.98 -8.49 -1.03
N ASP A 126 -5.80 -7.44 -1.82
CA ASP A 126 -6.30 -7.35 -3.20
C ASP A 126 -5.15 -6.96 -4.16
N PRO A 127 -4.34 -7.93 -4.60
CA PRO A 127 -3.17 -7.65 -5.44
C PRO A 127 -3.47 -7.04 -6.81
N GLU A 128 -4.71 -7.07 -7.26
CA GLU A 128 -5.12 -6.49 -8.55
C GLU A 128 -5.60 -5.04 -8.42
N ASN A 129 -5.66 -4.51 -7.21
CA ASN A 129 -6.13 -3.15 -6.97
C ASN A 129 -5.04 -2.13 -7.30
N ALA A 130 -5.13 -1.53 -8.48
CA ALA A 130 -4.16 -0.54 -8.96
C ALA A 130 -4.09 0.70 -8.05
N ASP A 131 -5.23 1.12 -7.46
CA ASP A 131 -5.28 2.29 -6.59
C ASP A 131 -4.44 2.12 -5.33
N ALA A 132 -4.34 0.91 -4.79
CA ALA A 132 -3.49 0.63 -3.65
C ALA A 132 -2.02 0.90 -3.96
N TYR A 133 -1.54 0.45 -5.10
CA TYR A 133 -0.16 0.71 -5.54
C TYR A 133 0.07 2.18 -5.87
N TYR A 134 -0.88 2.81 -6.53
CA TYR A 134 -0.81 4.23 -6.85
C TYR A 134 -0.72 5.10 -5.59
N CYS A 135 -1.62 4.88 -4.64
CA CYS A 135 -1.60 5.60 -3.37
C CYS A 135 -0.32 5.35 -2.58
N TYR A 136 0.18 4.10 -2.61
CA TYR A 136 1.46 3.77 -1.98
C TYR A 136 2.63 4.53 -2.62
N GLY A 137 2.67 4.58 -3.95
CA GLY A 137 3.68 5.36 -4.67
C GLY A 137 3.66 6.82 -4.26
N ARG A 138 2.49 7.41 -4.11
CA ARG A 138 2.33 8.80 -3.69
C ARG A 138 2.75 9.02 -2.24
N ALA A 139 2.37 8.12 -1.32
CA ALA A 139 2.77 8.22 0.08
C ALA A 139 4.29 8.11 0.23
N CYS A 140 4.93 7.19 -0.50
CA CYS A 140 6.39 7.08 -0.52
C CYS A 140 7.04 8.36 -1.07
N LYS A 141 6.47 8.95 -2.12
CA LYS A 141 6.94 10.19 -2.69
C LYS A 141 6.88 11.33 -1.66
N ASP A 142 5.74 11.51 -1.02
CA ASP A 142 5.56 12.55 0.00
C ASP A 142 6.52 12.33 1.18
N ALA A 143 6.76 11.08 1.56
CA ALA A 143 7.70 10.74 2.63
C ALA A 143 9.13 11.15 2.27
N TYR A 144 9.63 10.82 1.08
CA TYR A 144 11.01 11.16 0.73
C TYR A 144 11.20 12.67 0.47
N GLU A 145 10.18 13.38 0.03
CA GLU A 145 10.24 14.84 -0.14
C GLU A 145 10.42 15.57 1.18
N LEU A 146 9.97 15.00 2.28
CA LEU A 146 10.17 15.52 3.63
C LEU A 146 11.40 14.91 4.33
N GLY A 147 12.01 13.90 3.74
CA GLY A 147 13.15 13.20 4.31
C GLY A 147 14.43 14.03 4.24
N GLU A 148 15.31 13.83 5.22
CA GLU A 148 16.60 14.49 5.29
C GLU A 148 17.76 13.53 5.06
N GLU A 149 17.59 12.27 5.46
CA GLU A 149 18.64 11.25 5.37
C GLU A 149 18.69 10.64 3.97
N GLU A 150 19.87 10.59 3.38
CA GLU A 150 20.08 10.12 2.01
C GLU A 150 19.63 8.68 1.78
N GLU A 151 19.90 7.77 2.71
CA GLU A 151 19.48 6.37 2.61
C GLU A 151 17.96 6.24 2.64
N PHE A 152 17.28 6.96 3.55
CA PHE A 152 15.83 7.02 3.63
C PHE A 152 15.23 7.49 2.30
N ILE A 153 15.72 8.61 1.79
CA ILE A 153 15.26 9.20 0.53
C ILE A 153 15.41 8.21 -0.62
N GLY A 154 16.56 7.58 -0.73
CA GLY A 154 16.84 6.61 -1.80
C GLY A 154 15.92 5.40 -1.75
N ARG A 155 15.66 4.86 -0.57
CA ARG A 155 14.79 3.70 -0.37
C ARG A 155 13.33 4.02 -0.73
N PHE A 156 12.82 5.14 -0.25
CA PHE A 156 11.46 5.56 -0.55
C PHE A 156 11.27 5.96 -2.02
N LYS A 157 12.30 6.53 -2.66
CA LYS A 157 12.26 6.79 -4.12
C LYS A 157 12.12 5.50 -4.91
N ALA A 158 12.89 4.47 -4.57
CA ALA A 158 12.82 3.18 -5.25
C ALA A 158 11.45 2.50 -5.05
N GLU A 159 10.90 2.56 -3.83
CA GLU A 159 9.56 2.05 -3.55
C GLU A 159 8.48 2.79 -4.34
N SER A 160 8.56 4.12 -4.36
CA SER A 160 7.61 4.96 -5.09
C SER A 160 7.60 4.62 -6.59
N LEU A 161 8.77 4.52 -7.19
CA LEU A 161 8.89 4.20 -8.61
C LEU A 161 8.29 2.83 -8.95
N GLU A 162 8.65 1.79 -8.20
CA GLU A 162 8.13 0.45 -8.40
C GLU A 162 6.61 0.40 -8.22
N ALA A 163 6.08 1.09 -7.22
CA ALA A 163 4.64 1.15 -6.98
C ALA A 163 3.88 1.76 -8.15
N PHE A 164 4.37 2.85 -8.72
CA PHE A 164 3.76 3.47 -9.90
C PHE A 164 3.86 2.58 -11.14
N GLU A 165 4.99 1.90 -11.34
CA GLU A 165 5.13 0.94 -12.44
C GLU A 165 4.07 -0.17 -12.34
N ILE A 166 3.90 -0.75 -11.15
CA ILE A 166 2.90 -1.80 -10.94
C ILE A 166 1.48 -1.26 -11.11
N ALA A 167 1.20 -0.05 -10.62
CA ALA A 167 -0.11 0.58 -10.80
C ALA A 167 -0.50 0.67 -12.29
N THR A 168 0.43 1.05 -13.16
CA THR A 168 0.17 1.13 -14.61
C THR A 168 0.00 -0.24 -15.25
N ILE A 169 0.61 -1.28 -14.70
CA ILE A 169 0.42 -2.66 -15.16
C ILE A 169 -0.95 -3.18 -14.75
N LYS A 170 -1.36 -2.94 -13.50
CA LYS A 170 -2.67 -3.39 -12.98
C LYS A 170 -3.83 -2.65 -13.61
N ASN A 171 -3.68 -1.36 -13.87
CA ASN A 171 -4.67 -0.57 -14.61
C ASN A 171 -3.98 0.35 -15.63
N PRO A 172 -3.83 -0.11 -16.88
CA PRO A 172 -3.22 0.71 -17.93
C PRO A 172 -3.96 2.00 -18.26
N GLN A 173 -5.18 2.19 -17.75
CA GLN A 173 -6.00 3.39 -17.96
C GLN A 173 -5.88 4.40 -16.81
N LEU A 174 -5.09 4.11 -15.78
CA LEU A 174 -4.90 4.99 -14.63
C LEU A 174 -3.91 6.10 -14.97
N ALA A 175 -4.40 7.16 -15.62
CA ALA A 175 -3.59 8.25 -16.15
C ALA A 175 -2.68 8.90 -15.09
N GLU A 176 -3.20 9.09 -13.89
CA GLU A 176 -2.49 9.75 -12.79
C GLU A 176 -1.17 9.04 -12.44
N ALA A 177 -1.13 7.70 -12.58
CA ALA A 177 0.09 6.93 -12.33
C ALA A 177 1.17 7.25 -13.37
N TYR A 178 0.81 7.47 -14.62
CA TYR A 178 1.76 7.84 -15.67
C TYR A 178 2.36 9.22 -15.47
N TYR A 179 1.59 10.14 -14.92
CA TYR A 179 2.10 11.47 -14.59
C TYR A 179 3.29 11.38 -13.62
N PHE A 180 3.11 10.71 -12.50
CA PHE A 180 4.17 10.55 -11.49
C PHE A 180 5.31 9.64 -11.96
N LEU A 181 4.97 8.58 -12.69
CA LEU A 181 5.97 7.64 -13.22
C LEU A 181 6.95 8.34 -14.18
N GLY A 182 6.45 9.24 -15.02
CA GLY A 182 7.31 10.04 -15.91
C GLY A 182 8.36 10.82 -15.13
N TYR A 183 7.96 11.49 -14.05
CA TYR A 183 8.91 12.18 -13.17
C TYR A 183 9.90 11.23 -12.51
N GLY A 184 9.45 10.06 -12.08
CA GLY A 184 10.33 9.04 -11.54
C GLY A 184 11.43 8.63 -12.52
N TYR A 185 11.09 8.46 -13.78
CA TYR A 185 12.07 8.12 -14.81
C TYR A 185 13.02 9.28 -15.12
N VAL A 186 12.54 10.52 -15.11
CA VAL A 186 13.43 11.70 -15.25
C VAL A 186 14.45 11.73 -14.12
N ASN A 187 14.02 11.49 -12.89
CA ASN A 187 14.91 11.47 -11.73
C ASN A 187 15.99 10.39 -11.81
N MET A 188 15.74 9.34 -12.60
CA MET A 188 16.71 8.28 -12.85
C MET A 188 17.54 8.51 -14.12
N GLY A 189 17.34 9.60 -14.83
CA GLY A 189 18.00 9.86 -16.11
C GLY A 189 17.51 9.02 -17.28
N LEU A 190 16.36 8.36 -17.13
CA LEU A 190 15.73 7.53 -18.16
C LEU A 190 14.78 8.36 -19.04
N TYR A 191 15.35 9.32 -19.77
CA TYR A 191 14.57 10.37 -20.46
C TYR A 191 13.68 9.83 -21.59
N VAL A 192 14.13 8.84 -22.34
CA VAL A 192 13.29 8.22 -23.40
C VAL A 192 12.08 7.53 -22.76
N LYS A 193 12.31 6.81 -21.69
CA LYS A 193 11.25 6.11 -20.94
C LYS A 193 10.26 7.11 -20.31
N ALA A 194 10.76 8.22 -19.79
CA ALA A 194 9.94 9.31 -19.27
C ALA A 194 9.05 9.91 -20.36
N LYS A 195 9.63 10.18 -21.53
CA LYS A 195 8.89 10.72 -22.69
C LYS A 195 7.75 9.81 -23.11
N LEU A 196 8.01 8.52 -23.29
CA LEU A 196 6.99 7.56 -23.69
C LEU A 196 5.87 7.44 -22.63
N THR A 197 6.24 7.48 -21.37
CA THR A 197 5.30 7.44 -20.25
C THR A 197 4.38 8.65 -20.26
N TRP A 198 4.93 9.86 -20.46
CA TRP A 198 4.14 11.09 -20.49
C TRP A 198 3.31 11.23 -21.77
N GLU A 199 3.77 10.69 -22.89
CA GLU A 199 2.94 10.60 -24.11
C GLU A 199 1.68 9.77 -23.85
N GLU A 200 1.82 8.67 -23.09
CA GLU A 200 0.67 7.86 -22.67
C GLU A 200 -0.26 8.65 -21.73
N TYR A 201 0.30 9.41 -20.79
CA TYR A 201 -0.50 10.31 -19.94
C TYR A 201 -1.33 11.28 -20.78
N LEU A 202 -0.72 11.94 -21.75
CA LEU A 202 -1.43 12.89 -22.63
C LEU A 202 -2.52 12.21 -23.46
N LYS A 203 -2.26 11.01 -23.95
CA LYS A 203 -3.23 10.22 -24.70
C LYS A 203 -4.43 9.83 -23.82
N LEU A 204 -4.18 9.34 -22.62
CA LEU A 204 -5.24 8.92 -21.68
C LEU A 204 -6.09 10.07 -21.16
N THR A 205 -5.54 11.28 -21.11
CA THR A 205 -6.25 12.47 -20.60
C THR A 205 -6.84 13.33 -21.71
N GLU A 206 -6.71 12.95 -22.98
CA GLU A 206 -7.25 13.70 -24.10
C GLU A 206 -8.78 13.86 -23.95
N GLY A 207 -9.26 15.09 -24.04
CA GLY A 207 -10.68 15.39 -23.94
C GLY A 207 -11.27 15.35 -22.53
N ARG A 208 -10.48 15.06 -21.49
CA ARG A 208 -10.96 15.11 -20.11
C ARG A 208 -11.15 16.57 -19.65
N ALA A 209 -12.29 16.84 -19.01
CA ALA A 209 -12.68 18.17 -18.56
C ALA A 209 -12.60 18.36 -17.04
N ALA A 210 -11.86 17.53 -16.32
CA ALA A 210 -11.72 17.66 -14.87
C ALA A 210 -10.86 18.88 -14.51
N ASP A 211 -11.16 19.50 -13.35
CA ASP A 211 -10.41 20.64 -12.84
C ASP A 211 -8.92 20.33 -12.70
N GLY A 212 -8.06 21.21 -13.19
CA GLY A 212 -6.61 21.11 -13.10
C GLY A 212 -5.96 20.17 -14.12
N ILE A 213 -6.71 19.41 -14.91
CA ILE A 213 -6.12 18.50 -15.93
C ILE A 213 -5.41 19.28 -17.02
N GLU A 214 -5.98 20.38 -17.51
CA GLU A 214 -5.35 21.16 -18.59
C GLU A 214 -4.00 21.73 -18.16
N GLU A 215 -3.89 22.22 -16.95
CA GLU A 215 -2.63 22.71 -16.39
C GLU A 215 -1.57 21.61 -16.32
N LEU A 216 -1.94 20.43 -15.87
CA LEU A 216 -1.04 19.28 -15.83
C LEU A 216 -0.62 18.83 -17.22
N ARG A 217 -1.56 18.83 -18.17
CA ARG A 217 -1.26 18.50 -19.58
C ARG A 217 -0.27 19.48 -20.19
N GLN A 218 -0.44 20.77 -19.94
CA GLN A 218 0.47 21.82 -20.42
C GLN A 218 1.85 21.68 -19.78
N GLU A 219 1.91 21.38 -18.49
CA GLU A 219 3.16 21.10 -17.79
C GLU A 219 3.93 19.97 -18.48
N ILE A 220 3.26 18.85 -18.75
CA ILE A 220 3.88 17.68 -19.37
C ILE A 220 4.31 17.97 -20.82
N ARG A 221 3.48 18.67 -21.60
CA ARG A 221 3.86 19.10 -22.96
C ARG A 221 5.11 19.97 -22.97
N GLY A 222 5.25 20.84 -21.98
CA GLY A 222 6.42 21.71 -21.85
C GLY A 222 7.71 20.96 -21.53
N ARG A 223 7.63 19.72 -21.05
CA ARG A 223 8.78 18.88 -20.72
C ARG A 223 9.17 17.91 -21.82
N LEU A 224 8.32 17.72 -22.80
CA LEU A 224 8.59 16.87 -23.96
C LEU A 224 9.43 17.60 -25.00
#